data_f47fcd7136b3455a712f854581560f43
#
_entry.id   f47fcd7136b3455a712f854581560f43
#
_cell.length_a   1.000
_cell.length_b   1.000
_cell.length_c   1.000
_cell.angle_alpha   90.00
_cell.angle_beta   90.00
_cell.angle_gamma   90.00
#
_symmetry.space_group_name_H-M   'P 1'
#
loop_
_entity.id
_entity.type
_entity.pdbx_description
1 polymer ?
#
loop_
_entity_poly.entity_id
_entity_poly.type
_entity_poly.pdbx_seq_one_letter_code
_entity_poly.pdbx_strand_id
1 'polypeptide(L)'
;MPFSSPFPALDIPKIDLLSYLFPPNSTPSDTPIWIDSKDANNNLSPRQLLQWVKRLGYGLDKLGIGRGDAVVIFTPNHIFVPIVYFGVAGSGRVFSGLNPNYTVSEAAHQLQNTEAKVVLVHPSLAQTAIKAAQEIGLPRDRLFLFSDRPSPPIHGLEDWRTTLAGSAVDGESYMWRRMSGRESETTIATLNYSSGTTGRPKGVAVSHYNIVANVEQTIFMRFLHKKERSQERWLGFLPLYHAYAQLFTIVMAVKLSIPVYLMTEFHYEDFLRAIQTYKITNLQVAPPILVMLNKRPETDNYDLSSVTDVLCGAAPLSGELQNEVANKFNLQINQGWGMTETVCGAHNVPGGSKDDSGSVGQLFPNCECKLLDDDGNEVAAGEPGEMYIKGPQVCMGYWKNQQATKEALSPDGWLRTGDVAIVKNGWFWIVDRKKELIKVNGLQVAPAELEAVLLEYKKIADAAVVGITINGEEWPRAYIHLTDAAKGTTTETDIQNYVKSKVAKYKQLVGGVSFVDEVPKLPSGKIVRKLLREWSKRDALMMTGENLRAKL
;
A
#
# COMPACT_ATOMS: atom_id res chain seq x y z
N MET A 1 -19.47 13.17 19.91
CA MET A 1 -18.60 14.23 19.33
C MET A 1 -17.43 13.56 18.63
N PRO A 2 -16.99 14.07 17.48
CA PRO A 2 -15.82 13.52 16.78
C PRO A 2 -14.60 13.49 17.72
N PHE A 3 -13.75 12.48 17.54
CA PHE A 3 -12.44 12.41 18.18
C PHE A 3 -11.49 13.31 17.38
N SER A 4 -10.91 14.31 18.02
CA SER A 4 -9.88 15.15 17.42
C SER A 4 -8.48 14.58 17.70
N SER A 5 -7.53 14.87 16.82
CA SER A 5 -6.13 14.55 17.07
C SER A 5 -5.66 15.09 18.44
N PRO A 6 -4.93 14.30 19.23
CA PRO A 6 -4.39 14.77 20.52
C PRO A 6 -3.17 15.71 20.33
N PHE A 7 -2.71 15.91 19.11
CA PHE A 7 -1.50 16.67 18.78
C PHE A 7 -1.85 18.10 18.32
N PRO A 8 -0.91 19.04 18.45
CA PRO A 8 -1.09 20.39 17.92
C PRO A 8 -1.28 20.35 16.40
N ALA A 9 -2.04 21.30 15.90
CA ALA A 9 -2.18 21.49 14.46
C ALA A 9 -0.84 21.89 13.84
N LEU A 10 -0.49 21.25 12.71
CA LEU A 10 0.70 21.58 11.92
C LEU A 10 0.35 22.69 10.94
N ASP A 11 1.29 23.59 10.71
CA ASP A 11 1.24 24.54 9.59
C ASP A 11 1.79 23.83 8.34
N ILE A 12 0.87 23.30 7.54
CA ILE A 12 1.20 22.48 6.37
C ILE A 12 1.36 23.37 5.15
N PRO A 13 2.53 23.35 4.46
CA PRO A 13 2.76 24.19 3.29
C PRO A 13 1.81 23.86 2.13
N LYS A 14 1.10 24.87 1.61
CA LYS A 14 0.25 24.76 0.43
C LYS A 14 1.04 25.05 -0.84
N ILE A 15 1.90 24.12 -1.23
CA ILE A 15 2.79 24.22 -2.39
C ILE A 15 2.81 22.90 -3.17
N ASP A 16 3.36 22.94 -4.39
CA ASP A 16 3.55 21.70 -5.16
C ASP A 16 4.63 20.81 -4.55
N LEU A 17 4.50 19.52 -4.81
CA LEU A 17 5.37 18.49 -4.26
C LEU A 17 6.85 18.69 -4.61
N LEU A 18 7.16 19.11 -5.84
CA LEU A 18 8.54 19.27 -6.28
C LEU A 18 9.20 20.47 -5.61
N SER A 19 8.49 21.61 -5.51
CA SER A 19 8.97 22.81 -4.77
C SER A 19 9.07 22.55 -3.26
N TYR A 20 8.24 21.67 -2.71
CA TYR A 20 8.33 21.24 -1.32
C TYR A 20 9.61 20.46 -1.02
N LEU A 21 10.01 19.56 -1.94
CA LEU A 21 11.21 18.73 -1.79
C LEU A 21 12.50 19.46 -2.19
N PHE A 22 12.42 20.35 -3.19
CA PHE A 22 13.53 21.12 -3.72
C PHE A 22 13.20 22.62 -3.66
N PRO A 23 13.27 23.22 -2.47
CA PRO A 23 12.99 24.65 -2.30
C PRO A 23 13.93 25.51 -3.15
N PRO A 24 13.51 26.73 -3.54
CA PRO A 24 14.39 27.68 -4.19
C PRO A 24 15.67 27.86 -3.36
N ASN A 25 16.80 27.92 -4.04
CA ASN A 25 18.14 28.08 -3.44
C ASN A 25 18.66 26.86 -2.66
N SER A 26 17.95 25.71 -2.65
CA SER A 26 18.53 24.46 -2.17
C SER A 26 19.46 23.86 -3.21
N THR A 27 20.56 23.29 -2.74
CA THR A 27 21.48 22.52 -3.60
C THR A 27 21.20 21.02 -3.36
N PRO A 28 20.62 20.29 -4.34
CA PRO A 28 20.39 18.88 -4.21
C PRO A 28 21.70 18.12 -3.97
N SER A 29 21.67 17.15 -3.06
CA SER A 29 22.83 16.34 -2.69
C SER A 29 23.25 15.39 -3.82
N ASP A 30 24.56 15.10 -3.88
CA ASP A 30 25.13 14.03 -4.72
C ASP A 30 25.15 12.67 -4.03
N THR A 31 24.84 12.62 -2.71
CA THR A 31 24.76 11.37 -1.97
C THR A 31 23.58 10.54 -2.47
N PRO A 32 23.80 9.29 -2.91
CA PRO A 32 22.73 8.43 -3.38
C PRO A 32 21.63 8.20 -2.32
N ILE A 33 20.38 8.27 -2.76
CA ILE A 33 19.21 7.90 -1.94
C ILE A 33 18.62 6.58 -2.41
N TRP A 34 18.42 6.39 -3.71
CA TRP A 34 17.92 5.13 -4.23
C TRP A 34 19.08 4.30 -4.76
N ILE A 35 19.25 3.13 -4.21
CA ILE A 35 20.39 2.23 -4.44
C ILE A 35 19.82 0.86 -4.80
N ASP A 36 20.24 0.27 -5.91
CA ASP A 36 19.85 -1.09 -6.26
C ASP A 36 20.45 -2.07 -5.23
N SER A 37 19.60 -2.88 -4.61
CA SER A 37 20.03 -3.83 -3.57
C SER A 37 20.93 -4.96 -4.09
N LYS A 38 20.95 -5.22 -5.40
CA LYS A 38 21.82 -6.23 -6.05
C LYS A 38 23.10 -5.63 -6.62
N ASP A 39 23.10 -4.33 -6.93
CA ASP A 39 24.25 -3.63 -7.50
C ASP A 39 24.31 -2.19 -6.95
N ALA A 40 24.99 -2.01 -5.85
CA ALA A 40 25.09 -0.69 -5.18
C ALA A 40 25.74 0.42 -6.03
N ASN A 41 26.44 0.06 -7.13
CA ASN A 41 26.94 1.04 -8.10
C ASN A 41 25.83 1.60 -8.98
N ASN A 42 24.71 0.88 -9.12
CA ASN A 42 23.51 1.36 -9.76
C ASN A 42 22.69 2.14 -8.73
N ASN A 43 22.84 3.46 -8.74
CA ASN A 43 22.22 4.33 -7.73
C ASN A 43 21.80 5.68 -8.32
N LEU A 44 20.97 6.41 -7.58
CA LEU A 44 20.41 7.69 -7.98
C LEU A 44 20.48 8.68 -6.81
N SER A 45 21.16 9.81 -7.02
CA SER A 45 21.19 10.92 -6.08
C SER A 45 20.05 11.93 -6.33
N PRO A 46 19.72 12.79 -5.34
CA PRO A 46 18.77 13.90 -5.54
C PRO A 46 19.13 14.85 -6.69
N ARG A 47 20.41 15.12 -6.90
CA ARG A 47 20.87 15.95 -8.02
C ARG A 47 20.59 15.27 -9.37
N GLN A 48 20.97 14.00 -9.50
CA GLN A 48 20.70 13.23 -10.72
C GLN A 48 19.19 13.06 -10.96
N LEU A 49 18.42 12.79 -9.89
CA LEU A 49 16.97 12.75 -9.95
C LEU A 49 16.43 14.04 -10.59
N LEU A 50 16.81 15.21 -10.05
CA LEU A 50 16.29 16.49 -10.51
C LEU A 50 16.67 16.80 -11.96
N GLN A 51 17.88 16.41 -12.39
CA GLN A 51 18.29 16.50 -13.80
C GLN A 51 17.37 15.70 -14.71
N TRP A 52 17.08 14.43 -14.36
CA TRP A 52 16.19 13.59 -15.13
C TRP A 52 14.72 14.04 -15.09
N VAL A 53 14.25 14.53 -13.94
CA VAL A 53 12.91 15.14 -13.79
C VAL A 53 12.72 16.29 -14.78
N LYS A 54 13.68 17.18 -14.88
CA LYS A 54 13.66 18.30 -15.83
C LYS A 54 13.68 17.84 -17.29
N ARG A 55 14.55 16.88 -17.62
CA ARG A 55 14.63 16.31 -18.98
C ARG A 55 13.32 15.63 -19.39
N LEU A 56 12.69 14.88 -18.47
CA LEU A 56 11.39 14.26 -18.71
C LEU A 56 10.29 15.31 -18.89
N GLY A 57 10.24 16.33 -18.02
CA GLY A 57 9.28 17.43 -18.13
C GLY A 57 9.34 18.14 -19.48
N TYR A 58 10.56 18.47 -19.93
CA TYR A 58 10.79 19.06 -21.25
C TYR A 58 10.32 18.15 -22.39
N GLY A 59 10.66 16.85 -22.31
CA GLY A 59 10.25 15.90 -23.34
C GLY A 59 8.74 15.72 -23.44
N LEU A 60 8.05 15.69 -22.31
CA LEU A 60 6.59 15.65 -22.26
C LEU A 60 5.96 16.91 -22.88
N ASP A 61 6.54 18.11 -22.65
CA ASP A 61 6.11 19.35 -23.31
C ASP A 61 6.27 19.25 -24.82
N LYS A 62 7.42 18.77 -25.29
CA LYS A 62 7.70 18.56 -26.73
C LYS A 62 6.76 17.55 -27.38
N LEU A 63 6.38 16.51 -26.64
CA LEU A 63 5.42 15.51 -27.12
C LEU A 63 3.97 16.04 -27.14
N GLY A 64 3.74 17.27 -26.66
CA GLY A 64 2.42 17.90 -26.60
C GLY A 64 1.51 17.36 -25.48
N ILE A 65 2.09 16.75 -24.45
CA ILE A 65 1.32 16.28 -23.29
C ILE A 65 1.01 17.48 -22.41
N GLY A 66 -0.29 17.72 -22.21
CA GLY A 66 -0.79 18.87 -21.46
C GLY A 66 -0.78 18.66 -19.95
N ARG A 67 -1.13 19.74 -19.22
CA ARG A 67 -1.37 19.64 -17.79
C ARG A 67 -2.63 18.87 -17.51
N GLY A 68 -2.62 18.09 -16.43
CA GLY A 68 -3.71 17.21 -16.06
C GLY A 68 -3.78 15.93 -16.91
N ASP A 69 -2.98 15.83 -17.98
CA ASP A 69 -2.87 14.58 -18.74
C ASP A 69 -2.15 13.50 -17.93
N ALA A 70 -2.63 12.26 -18.05
CA ALA A 70 -2.05 11.15 -17.32
C ALA A 70 -0.87 10.53 -18.08
N VAL A 71 0.24 10.36 -17.33
CA VAL A 71 1.41 9.57 -17.74
C VAL A 71 1.51 8.36 -16.82
N VAL A 72 1.51 7.18 -17.42
CA VAL A 72 1.39 5.91 -16.71
C VAL A 72 2.70 5.14 -16.79
N ILE A 73 3.11 4.54 -15.66
CA ILE A 73 4.20 3.56 -15.64
C ILE A 73 3.66 2.14 -15.53
N PHE A 74 4.29 1.21 -16.24
CA PHE A 74 4.02 -0.22 -16.15
C PHE A 74 5.33 -0.97 -15.98
N THR A 75 5.79 -1.10 -14.74
CA THR A 75 7.15 -1.55 -14.42
C THR A 75 7.22 -2.22 -13.05
N PRO A 76 8.09 -3.23 -12.84
CA PRO A 76 8.51 -3.63 -11.51
C PRO A 76 9.26 -2.48 -10.80
N ASN A 77 9.64 -2.68 -9.55
CA ASN A 77 10.43 -1.69 -8.83
C ASN A 77 11.81 -1.50 -9.47
N HIS A 78 12.25 -0.27 -9.63
CA HIS A 78 13.65 0.09 -9.91
C HIS A 78 13.93 1.55 -9.53
N ILE A 79 15.21 1.89 -9.41
CA ILE A 79 15.66 3.19 -8.86
C ILE A 79 15.25 4.41 -9.71
N PHE A 80 14.78 4.23 -10.94
CA PHE A 80 14.32 5.33 -11.80
C PHE A 80 12.82 5.63 -11.70
N VAL A 81 12.03 4.79 -11.00
CA VAL A 81 10.60 5.07 -10.77
C VAL A 81 10.38 6.46 -10.12
N PRO A 82 11.16 6.90 -9.13
CA PRO A 82 11.06 8.26 -8.58
C PRO A 82 11.21 9.38 -9.61
N ILE A 83 12.01 9.18 -10.69
CA ILE A 83 12.16 10.18 -11.75
C ILE A 83 10.82 10.44 -12.44
N VAL A 84 10.08 9.38 -12.78
CA VAL A 84 8.80 9.54 -13.45
C VAL A 84 7.75 10.05 -12.49
N TYR A 85 7.74 9.56 -11.24
CA TYR A 85 6.83 10.06 -10.21
C TYR A 85 6.93 11.59 -10.06
N PHE A 86 8.13 12.10 -9.84
CA PHE A 86 8.36 13.53 -9.67
C PHE A 86 8.33 14.32 -10.97
N GLY A 87 8.81 13.75 -12.07
CA GLY A 87 8.84 14.44 -13.37
C GLY A 87 7.44 14.65 -13.96
N VAL A 88 6.55 13.72 -13.74
CA VAL A 88 5.15 13.81 -14.15
C VAL A 88 4.39 14.78 -13.23
N ALA A 89 4.39 14.52 -11.92
CA ALA A 89 3.70 15.37 -10.97
C ALA A 89 4.27 16.80 -10.96
N GLY A 90 5.60 16.97 -10.93
CA GLY A 90 6.26 18.27 -10.93
C GLY A 90 6.03 19.09 -12.19
N SER A 91 5.70 18.46 -13.32
CA SER A 91 5.32 19.16 -14.56
C SER A 91 3.82 19.47 -14.66
N GLY A 92 3.06 19.22 -13.57
CA GLY A 92 1.61 19.48 -13.52
C GLY A 92 0.76 18.44 -14.25
N ARG A 93 1.33 17.27 -14.51
CA ARG A 93 0.66 16.10 -15.09
C ARG A 93 0.32 15.10 -14.00
N VAL A 94 -0.45 14.09 -14.36
CA VAL A 94 -0.98 13.11 -13.41
C VAL A 94 -0.20 11.81 -13.52
N PHE A 95 0.50 11.43 -12.46
CA PHE A 95 1.19 10.15 -12.37
C PHE A 95 0.21 9.02 -12.04
N SER A 96 0.34 7.87 -12.70
CA SER A 96 -0.32 6.63 -12.28
C SER A 96 0.59 5.42 -12.51
N GLY A 97 0.58 4.48 -11.56
CA GLY A 97 1.34 3.23 -11.67
C GLY A 97 0.43 2.03 -11.87
N LEU A 98 0.76 1.15 -12.85
CA LEU A 98 0.12 -0.13 -13.00
C LEU A 98 0.83 -1.21 -12.19
N ASN A 99 0.05 -2.15 -11.69
CA ASN A 99 0.60 -3.39 -11.13
C ASN A 99 1.28 -4.20 -12.24
N PRO A 100 2.59 -4.54 -12.13
CA PRO A 100 3.31 -5.30 -13.16
C PRO A 100 2.72 -6.69 -13.45
N ASN A 101 1.92 -7.22 -12.53
CA ASN A 101 1.26 -8.52 -12.69
C ASN A 101 -0.10 -8.44 -13.40
N TYR A 102 -0.52 -7.27 -13.85
CA TYR A 102 -1.79 -7.13 -14.57
C TYR A 102 -1.79 -7.90 -15.89
N THR A 103 -2.91 -8.53 -16.16
CA THR A 103 -3.25 -9.05 -17.48
C THR A 103 -3.45 -7.91 -18.49
N VAL A 104 -3.50 -8.23 -19.78
CA VAL A 104 -3.79 -7.24 -20.83
C VAL A 104 -5.09 -6.46 -20.55
N SER A 105 -6.17 -7.17 -20.18
CA SER A 105 -7.48 -6.56 -19.91
C SER A 105 -7.47 -5.65 -18.68
N GLU A 106 -6.75 -6.02 -17.60
CA GLU A 106 -6.62 -5.18 -16.41
C GLU A 106 -5.80 -3.92 -16.70
N ALA A 107 -4.68 -4.07 -17.43
CA ALA A 107 -3.87 -2.94 -17.87
C ALA A 107 -4.66 -2.01 -18.80
N ALA A 108 -5.37 -2.54 -19.80
CA ALA A 108 -6.22 -1.78 -20.70
C ALA A 108 -7.30 -1.01 -19.94
N HIS A 109 -7.94 -1.65 -18.96
CA HIS A 109 -8.95 -0.99 -18.12
C HIS A 109 -8.37 0.23 -17.38
N GLN A 110 -7.20 0.10 -16.72
CA GLN A 110 -6.62 1.24 -16.00
C GLN A 110 -6.13 2.31 -16.97
N LEU A 111 -5.48 1.95 -18.07
CA LEU A 111 -5.05 2.90 -19.10
C LEU A 111 -6.24 3.69 -19.68
N GLN A 112 -7.35 3.02 -19.95
CA GLN A 112 -8.58 3.66 -20.44
C GLN A 112 -9.20 4.58 -19.38
N ASN A 113 -9.30 4.12 -18.13
CA ASN A 113 -9.89 4.92 -17.05
C ASN A 113 -9.05 6.15 -16.71
N THR A 114 -7.71 6.05 -16.72
CA THR A 114 -6.81 7.20 -16.53
C THR A 114 -6.82 8.16 -17.73
N GLU A 115 -7.32 7.73 -18.90
CA GLU A 115 -7.13 8.42 -20.18
C GLU A 115 -5.64 8.64 -20.49
N ALA A 116 -4.84 7.60 -20.26
CA ALA A 116 -3.39 7.65 -20.41
C ALA A 116 -2.97 8.25 -21.75
N LYS A 117 -2.08 9.24 -21.72
CA LYS A 117 -1.50 9.88 -22.93
C LYS A 117 -0.12 9.33 -23.27
N VAL A 118 0.59 8.81 -22.27
CA VAL A 118 1.92 8.20 -22.41
C VAL A 118 2.00 7.00 -21.45
N VAL A 119 2.63 5.94 -21.93
CA VAL A 119 2.97 4.76 -21.12
C VAL A 119 4.47 4.53 -21.15
N LEU A 120 5.07 4.51 -19.96
CA LEU A 120 6.46 4.15 -19.74
C LEU A 120 6.49 2.71 -19.25
N VAL A 121 6.99 1.79 -20.08
CA VAL A 121 6.86 0.35 -19.86
C VAL A 121 8.21 -0.34 -19.71
N HIS A 122 8.33 -1.20 -18.70
CA HIS A 122 9.51 -2.03 -18.54
C HIS A 122 9.67 -3.00 -19.72
N PRO A 123 10.88 -3.27 -20.20
CA PRO A 123 11.15 -4.20 -21.32
C PRO A 123 10.43 -5.54 -21.20
N SER A 124 10.38 -6.14 -20.01
CA SER A 124 9.70 -7.43 -19.78
C SER A 124 8.18 -7.39 -19.94
N LEU A 125 7.56 -6.20 -19.90
CA LEU A 125 6.11 -5.99 -19.97
C LEU A 125 5.68 -5.36 -21.31
N ALA A 126 6.62 -5.12 -22.22
CA ALA A 126 6.38 -4.41 -23.48
C ALA A 126 5.24 -5.02 -24.30
N GLN A 127 5.19 -6.35 -24.43
CA GLN A 127 4.14 -7.03 -25.21
C GLN A 127 2.75 -6.86 -24.58
N THR A 128 2.65 -6.97 -23.25
CA THR A 128 1.38 -6.75 -22.53
C THR A 128 0.91 -5.31 -22.70
N ALA A 129 1.82 -4.33 -22.57
CA ALA A 129 1.50 -2.91 -22.74
C ALA A 129 1.04 -2.59 -24.15
N ILE A 130 1.71 -3.15 -25.19
CA ILE A 130 1.32 -2.95 -26.59
C ILE A 130 -0.10 -3.45 -26.83
N LYS A 131 -0.42 -4.67 -26.37
CA LYS A 131 -1.77 -5.24 -26.51
C LYS A 131 -2.82 -4.40 -25.76
N ALA A 132 -2.53 -4.01 -24.54
CA ALA A 132 -3.43 -3.16 -23.74
C ALA A 132 -3.66 -1.78 -24.40
N ALA A 133 -2.60 -1.16 -24.93
CA ALA A 133 -2.71 0.09 -25.68
C ALA A 133 -3.55 -0.04 -26.96
N GLN A 134 -3.38 -1.15 -27.70
CA GLN A 134 -4.20 -1.45 -28.88
C GLN A 134 -5.69 -1.59 -28.55
N GLU A 135 -6.05 -2.25 -27.44
CA GLU A 135 -7.45 -2.40 -27.02
C GLU A 135 -8.15 -1.06 -26.76
N ILE A 136 -7.41 -0.02 -26.36
CA ILE A 136 -7.97 1.29 -26.04
C ILE A 136 -7.70 2.36 -27.12
N GLY A 137 -7.04 1.98 -28.23
CA GLY A 137 -6.70 2.90 -29.31
C GLY A 137 -5.60 3.91 -28.96
N LEU A 138 -4.74 3.64 -27.97
CA LEU A 138 -3.59 4.49 -27.67
C LEU A 138 -2.50 4.27 -28.74
N PRO A 139 -2.03 5.35 -29.43
CA PRO A 139 -1.03 5.24 -30.46
C PRO A 139 0.30 4.65 -29.95
N ARG A 140 0.97 3.90 -30.81
CA ARG A 140 2.21 3.19 -30.43
C ARG A 140 3.37 4.12 -30.13
N ASP A 141 3.42 5.30 -30.74
CA ASP A 141 4.40 6.36 -30.49
C ASP A 141 4.22 7.05 -29.11
N ARG A 142 3.24 6.61 -28.34
CA ARG A 142 2.99 7.01 -26.94
C ARG A 142 3.51 6.00 -25.91
N LEU A 143 4.13 4.89 -26.38
CA LEU A 143 4.73 3.87 -25.53
C LEU A 143 6.25 3.94 -25.64
N PHE A 144 6.93 4.00 -24.49
CA PHE A 144 8.39 4.09 -24.40
C PHE A 144 8.92 3.02 -23.46
N LEU A 145 10.05 2.38 -23.83
CA LEU A 145 10.73 1.47 -22.90
C LEU A 145 11.29 2.25 -21.72
N PHE A 146 11.07 1.74 -20.52
CA PHE A 146 11.46 2.40 -19.28
C PHE A 146 12.06 1.40 -18.28
N SER A 147 13.32 1.62 -17.94
CA SER A 147 14.05 0.88 -16.90
C SER A 147 15.14 1.78 -16.33
N ASP A 148 15.85 1.33 -15.32
CA ASP A 148 17.00 2.03 -14.73
C ASP A 148 18.27 1.92 -15.61
N ARG A 149 18.27 1.01 -16.59
CA ARG A 149 19.37 0.82 -17.56
C ARG A 149 18.89 1.11 -18.98
N PRO A 150 19.77 1.60 -19.88
CA PRO A 150 19.43 1.72 -21.29
C PRO A 150 19.01 0.37 -21.89
N SER A 151 17.98 0.41 -22.73
CA SER A 151 17.47 -0.77 -23.41
C SER A 151 17.55 -0.59 -24.93
N PRO A 152 18.00 -1.62 -25.68
CA PRO A 152 17.81 -1.62 -27.13
C PRO A 152 16.31 -1.63 -27.45
N PRO A 153 15.93 -1.24 -28.68
CA PRO A 153 14.54 -1.33 -29.11
C PRO A 153 13.96 -2.73 -28.96
N ILE A 154 12.77 -2.84 -28.37
CA ILE A 154 12.05 -4.10 -28.16
C ILE A 154 10.66 -3.98 -28.74
N HIS A 155 10.29 -4.90 -29.62
CA HIS A 155 9.00 -4.87 -30.33
C HIS A 155 8.72 -3.52 -31.01
N GLY A 156 9.77 -2.78 -31.43
CA GLY A 156 9.67 -1.46 -32.05
C GLY A 156 9.30 -0.33 -31.08
N LEU A 157 9.42 -0.54 -29.77
CA LEU A 157 9.43 0.52 -28.76
C LEU A 157 10.87 0.94 -28.50
N GLU A 158 11.09 2.24 -28.34
CA GLU A 158 12.38 2.86 -28.10
C GLU A 158 12.58 3.23 -26.62
N ASP A 159 13.84 3.34 -26.21
CA ASP A 159 14.17 3.77 -24.84
C ASP A 159 13.76 5.24 -24.61
N TRP A 160 13.08 5.50 -23.51
CA TRP A 160 12.58 6.83 -23.13
C TRP A 160 13.67 7.90 -23.04
N ARG A 161 14.92 7.50 -22.73
CA ARG A 161 16.05 8.42 -22.63
C ARG A 161 16.45 9.05 -23.94
N THR A 162 16.22 8.32 -25.04
CA THR A 162 16.65 8.70 -26.39
C THR A 162 15.55 9.37 -27.19
N THR A 163 14.30 9.03 -26.92
CA THR A 163 13.16 9.44 -27.75
C THR A 163 12.14 10.33 -27.05
N LEU A 164 12.06 10.26 -25.71
CA LEU A 164 11.15 11.09 -24.94
C LEU A 164 11.89 12.16 -24.13
N ALA A 165 12.90 11.79 -23.34
CA ALA A 165 13.59 12.76 -22.47
C ALA A 165 14.41 13.75 -23.30
N GLY A 166 14.37 15.03 -22.92
CA GLY A 166 15.24 16.05 -23.50
C GLY A 166 16.74 15.78 -23.24
N SER A 167 17.60 16.48 -23.97
CA SER A 167 19.04 16.49 -23.69
C SER A 167 19.35 17.08 -22.31
N ALA A 168 20.59 16.99 -21.85
CA ALA A 168 21.00 17.66 -20.60
C ALA A 168 20.79 19.19 -20.67
N VAL A 169 21.13 19.80 -21.80
CA VAL A 169 20.94 21.23 -22.03
C VAL A 169 19.47 21.64 -22.03
N ASP A 170 18.62 20.84 -22.67
CA ASP A 170 17.16 21.04 -22.64
C ASP A 170 16.63 20.97 -21.21
N GLY A 171 17.10 19.99 -20.43
CA GLY A 171 16.72 19.85 -19.04
C GLY A 171 17.17 21.02 -18.15
N GLU A 172 18.37 21.59 -18.39
CA GLU A 172 18.84 22.76 -17.66
C GLU A 172 17.91 23.97 -17.88
N SER A 173 17.42 24.15 -19.09
CA SER A 173 16.51 25.26 -19.44
C SER A 173 15.08 25.05 -18.91
N TYR A 174 14.70 23.81 -18.57
CA TYR A 174 13.35 23.49 -18.13
C TYR A 174 13.06 23.99 -16.71
N MET A 175 11.97 24.73 -16.57
CA MET A 175 11.46 25.21 -15.29
C MET A 175 10.07 24.63 -15.02
N TRP A 176 9.94 23.86 -13.95
CA TRP A 176 8.60 23.43 -13.54
C TRP A 176 7.78 24.60 -12.99
N ARG A 177 6.49 24.53 -13.20
CA ARG A 177 5.59 25.53 -12.65
C ARG A 177 5.40 25.30 -11.16
N ARG A 178 5.69 26.32 -10.39
CA ARG A 178 5.41 26.33 -8.95
C ARG A 178 3.92 26.59 -8.74
N MET A 179 3.32 25.79 -7.85
CA MET A 179 1.93 25.94 -7.44
C MET A 179 1.89 26.32 -5.97
N SER A 180 0.94 27.18 -5.61
CA SER A 180 0.73 27.63 -4.23
C SER A 180 -0.75 27.78 -3.91
N GLY A 181 -1.08 27.78 -2.61
CA GLY A 181 -2.45 27.95 -2.14
C GLY A 181 -3.41 26.95 -2.79
N ARG A 182 -4.55 27.46 -3.23
CA ARG A 182 -5.63 26.63 -3.81
C ARG A 182 -5.19 25.81 -5.04
N GLU A 183 -4.22 26.27 -5.82
CA GLU A 183 -3.75 25.52 -6.97
C GLU A 183 -3.12 24.18 -6.54
N SER A 184 -2.31 24.18 -5.47
CA SER A 184 -1.72 22.93 -4.95
C SER A 184 -2.75 21.98 -4.32
N GLU A 185 -3.84 22.53 -3.78
CA GLU A 185 -4.94 21.74 -3.19
C GLU A 185 -5.82 21.08 -4.25
N THR A 186 -5.94 21.68 -5.44
CA THR A 186 -6.88 21.25 -6.49
C THR A 186 -6.23 20.58 -7.70
N THR A 187 -4.89 20.66 -7.83
CA THR A 187 -4.16 19.99 -8.90
C THR A 187 -3.85 18.56 -8.50
N ILE A 188 -4.34 17.61 -9.28
CA ILE A 188 -4.08 16.18 -9.06
C ILE A 188 -2.61 15.89 -9.41
N ALA A 189 -1.88 15.31 -8.47
CA ALA A 189 -0.51 14.84 -8.65
C ALA A 189 -0.48 13.36 -9.05
N THR A 190 -1.32 12.55 -8.41
CA THR A 190 -1.34 11.10 -8.64
C THR A 190 -2.75 10.53 -8.73
N LEU A 191 -2.91 9.48 -9.54
CA LEU A 191 -4.07 8.59 -9.56
C LEU A 191 -3.60 7.21 -9.11
N ASN A 192 -3.89 6.87 -7.87
CA ASN A 192 -3.56 5.58 -7.30
C ASN A 192 -4.78 4.67 -7.32
N TYR A 193 -4.65 3.47 -7.89
CA TYR A 193 -5.77 2.56 -8.03
C TYR A 193 -5.92 1.71 -6.77
N SER A 194 -7.04 1.92 -6.08
CA SER A 194 -7.41 1.07 -4.95
C SER A 194 -8.10 -0.21 -5.45
N SER A 195 -7.68 -1.35 -4.90
CA SER A 195 -8.23 -2.66 -5.28
C SER A 195 -9.68 -2.87 -4.87
N GLY A 196 -10.37 -1.85 -4.40
CA GLY A 196 -11.76 -1.87 -3.95
C GLY A 196 -12.32 -3.27 -3.68
N THR A 197 -13.06 -3.47 -2.64
CA THR A 197 -13.53 -4.82 -2.27
C THR A 197 -14.76 -5.26 -3.10
N THR A 198 -15.33 -4.36 -3.89
CA THR A 198 -16.53 -4.60 -4.71
C THR A 198 -16.35 -3.98 -6.09
N GLY A 199 -15.78 -4.72 -7.04
CA GLY A 199 -15.72 -4.26 -8.42
C GLY A 199 -14.33 -4.06 -9.01
N ARG A 200 -14.24 -3.28 -10.11
CA ARG A 200 -12.98 -2.91 -10.74
C ARG A 200 -12.24 -1.85 -9.90
N PRO A 201 -10.90 -1.83 -9.92
CA PRO A 201 -10.12 -0.81 -9.22
C PRO A 201 -10.55 0.60 -9.62
N LYS A 202 -10.59 1.52 -8.63
CA LYS A 202 -10.97 2.92 -8.83
C LYS A 202 -9.74 3.81 -8.68
N GLY A 203 -9.59 4.80 -9.57
CA GLY A 203 -8.52 5.79 -9.47
C GLY A 203 -8.80 6.81 -8.37
N VAL A 204 -8.01 6.81 -7.32
CA VAL A 204 -8.08 7.78 -6.22
C VAL A 204 -7.31 9.03 -6.62
N ALA A 205 -7.99 10.16 -6.70
CA ALA A 205 -7.39 11.43 -7.09
C ALA A 205 -6.75 12.13 -5.89
N VAL A 206 -5.44 12.24 -5.91
CA VAL A 206 -4.63 12.80 -4.82
C VAL A 206 -3.94 14.07 -5.30
N SER A 207 -4.15 15.19 -4.58
CA SER A 207 -3.52 16.47 -4.91
C SER A 207 -2.09 16.58 -4.40
N HIS A 208 -1.35 17.58 -4.89
CA HIS A 208 -0.03 17.92 -4.34
C HIS A 208 -0.10 18.20 -2.84
N TYR A 209 -1.08 18.99 -2.41
CA TYR A 209 -1.27 19.33 -1.00
C TYR A 209 -1.59 18.09 -0.14
N ASN A 210 -2.42 17.17 -0.62
CA ASN A 210 -2.69 15.93 0.13
C ASN A 210 -1.39 15.14 0.43
N ILE A 211 -0.48 15.07 -0.56
CA ILE A 211 0.81 14.37 -0.39
C ILE A 211 1.68 15.12 0.62
N VAL A 212 1.85 16.44 0.45
CA VAL A 212 2.64 17.26 1.37
C VAL A 212 2.11 17.15 2.80
N ALA A 213 0.79 17.20 2.96
CA ALA A 213 0.13 17.05 4.26
C ALA A 213 0.46 15.72 4.92
N ASN A 214 0.32 14.61 4.17
CA ASN A 214 0.59 13.29 4.73
C ASN A 214 2.07 13.07 5.05
N VAL A 215 2.98 13.71 4.30
CA VAL A 215 4.42 13.70 4.61
C VAL A 215 4.70 14.42 5.92
N GLU A 216 4.19 15.66 6.10
CA GLU A 216 4.41 16.44 7.33
C GLU A 216 3.80 15.74 8.56
N GLN A 217 2.59 15.22 8.44
CA GLN A 217 1.93 14.44 9.48
C GLN A 217 2.74 13.19 9.85
N THR A 218 3.22 12.45 8.85
CA THR A 218 4.01 11.22 9.07
C THR A 218 5.36 11.54 9.72
N ILE A 219 6.03 12.61 9.29
CA ILE A 219 7.29 13.07 9.89
C ILE A 219 7.07 13.46 11.36
N PHE A 220 6.03 14.23 11.64
CA PHE A 220 5.68 14.61 13.02
C PHE A 220 5.50 13.37 13.90
N MET A 221 4.63 12.44 13.48
CA MET A 221 4.36 11.21 14.24
C MET A 221 5.61 10.36 14.43
N ARG A 222 6.45 10.26 13.38
CA ARG A 222 7.64 9.41 13.40
C ARG A 222 8.72 9.87 14.39
N PHE A 223 8.83 11.18 14.62
CA PHE A 223 9.91 11.76 15.44
C PHE A 223 9.42 12.37 16.76
N LEU A 224 8.13 12.26 17.09
CA LEU A 224 7.49 12.98 18.19
C LEU A 224 8.21 12.81 19.55
N HIS A 225 8.63 11.60 19.88
CA HIS A 225 9.30 11.30 21.15
C HIS A 225 10.76 10.80 20.95
N LYS A 226 11.28 10.89 19.75
CA LYS A 226 12.69 10.54 19.50
C LYS A 226 13.58 11.71 19.88
N LYS A 227 14.53 11.49 20.80
CA LYS A 227 15.46 12.53 21.28
C LYS A 227 16.45 12.98 20.21
N GLU A 228 16.88 12.03 19.36
CA GLU A 228 17.83 12.26 18.29
C GLU A 228 17.38 11.53 17.03
N ARG A 229 17.75 12.08 15.87
CA ARG A 229 17.53 11.44 14.59
C ARG A 229 18.73 10.55 14.28
N SER A 230 18.56 9.23 14.43
CA SER A 230 19.58 8.26 14.05
C SER A 230 19.82 8.27 12.52
N GLN A 231 21.00 7.86 12.09
CA GLN A 231 21.23 7.57 10.69
C GLN A 231 20.44 6.33 10.28
N GLU A 232 19.42 6.53 9.46
CA GLU A 232 18.55 5.47 9.00
C GLU A 232 19.01 4.92 7.64
N ARG A 233 18.74 3.64 7.41
CA ARG A 233 18.88 2.93 6.14
C ARG A 233 17.65 2.07 5.94
N TRP A 234 16.96 2.28 4.83
CA TRP A 234 15.71 1.60 4.55
C TRP A 234 15.88 0.53 3.47
N LEU A 235 15.05 -0.51 3.50
CA LEU A 235 14.94 -1.51 2.44
C LEU A 235 13.61 -1.33 1.73
N GLY A 236 13.66 -0.96 0.46
CA GLY A 236 12.49 -0.71 -0.37
C GLY A 236 12.13 -1.95 -1.19
N PHE A 237 11.15 -2.72 -0.77
CA PHE A 237 10.65 -3.90 -1.48
C PHE A 237 9.14 -3.85 -1.74
N LEU A 238 8.43 -2.94 -1.06
CA LEU A 238 7.02 -2.72 -1.33
C LEU A 238 6.81 -2.16 -2.75
N PRO A 239 5.70 -2.52 -3.42
CA PRO A 239 5.45 -2.07 -4.79
C PRO A 239 5.37 -0.55 -4.92
N LEU A 240 6.19 0.05 -5.78
CA LEU A 240 6.25 1.51 -5.99
C LEU A 240 5.01 2.08 -6.68
N TYR A 241 4.17 1.24 -7.29
CA TYR A 241 2.85 1.67 -7.77
C TYR A 241 1.81 1.82 -6.65
N HIS A 242 2.13 1.38 -5.42
CA HIS A 242 1.22 1.43 -4.27
C HIS A 242 1.54 2.62 -3.35
N ALA A 243 0.50 3.25 -2.80
CA ALA A 243 0.58 4.45 -1.97
C ALA A 243 1.58 4.35 -0.81
N TYR A 244 1.69 3.20 -0.14
CA TYR A 244 2.61 2.99 0.99
C TYR A 244 4.07 3.17 0.56
N ALA A 245 4.49 2.51 -0.52
CA ALA A 245 5.84 2.67 -1.02
C ALA A 245 6.07 4.06 -1.65
N GLN A 246 5.06 4.65 -2.29
CA GLN A 246 5.17 6.02 -2.82
C GLN A 246 5.51 7.02 -1.70
N LEU A 247 4.78 6.95 -0.57
CA LEU A 247 5.05 7.86 0.55
C LEU A 247 6.46 7.64 1.12
N PHE A 248 6.81 6.41 1.49
CA PHE A 248 8.07 6.14 2.21
C PHE A 248 9.26 6.06 1.26
N THR A 249 9.23 5.18 0.28
CA THR A 249 10.38 4.90 -0.59
C THR A 249 10.65 6.01 -1.60
N ILE A 250 9.61 6.72 -2.08
CA ILE A 250 9.79 7.80 -3.07
C ILE A 250 9.91 9.15 -2.36
N VAL A 251 8.85 9.59 -1.64
CA VAL A 251 8.76 10.99 -1.18
C VAL A 251 9.54 11.23 0.10
N MET A 252 9.32 10.42 1.14
CA MET A 252 9.99 10.60 2.43
C MET A 252 11.49 10.31 2.36
N ALA A 253 11.93 9.37 1.53
CA ALA A 253 13.35 9.06 1.36
C ALA A 253 14.15 10.32 0.97
N VAL A 254 13.68 11.08 -0.02
CA VAL A 254 14.35 12.31 -0.44
C VAL A 254 14.16 13.45 0.56
N LYS A 255 12.95 13.59 1.13
CA LYS A 255 12.67 14.64 2.12
C LYS A 255 13.56 14.52 3.36
N LEU A 256 13.81 13.28 3.79
CA LEU A 256 14.58 12.97 4.99
C LEU A 256 16.05 12.65 4.68
N SER A 257 16.44 12.61 3.40
CA SER A 257 17.78 12.23 2.95
C SER A 257 18.20 10.83 3.46
N ILE A 258 17.27 9.86 3.40
CA ILE A 258 17.49 8.50 3.88
C ILE A 258 17.79 7.58 2.70
N PRO A 259 18.94 6.87 2.69
CA PRO A 259 19.24 5.89 1.66
C PRO A 259 18.27 4.70 1.73
N VAL A 260 17.73 4.34 0.57
CA VAL A 260 16.84 3.20 0.38
C VAL A 260 17.50 2.20 -0.56
N TYR A 261 17.72 1.00 -0.08
CA TYR A 261 18.19 -0.12 -0.89
C TYR A 261 16.97 -0.79 -1.52
N LEU A 262 16.85 -0.69 -2.84
CA LEU A 262 15.64 -1.04 -3.55
C LEU A 262 15.74 -2.44 -4.16
N MET A 263 14.78 -3.31 -3.84
CA MET A 263 14.61 -4.62 -4.45
C MET A 263 13.65 -4.52 -5.65
N THR A 264 14.05 -5.05 -6.78
CA THR A 264 13.21 -5.14 -7.98
C THR A 264 12.04 -6.10 -7.77
N GLU A 265 12.34 -7.23 -7.16
CA GLU A 265 11.39 -8.29 -6.80
C GLU A 265 11.67 -8.77 -5.39
N PHE A 266 10.61 -9.18 -4.69
CA PHE A 266 10.76 -9.72 -3.34
C PHE A 266 11.12 -11.21 -3.40
N HIS A 267 12.33 -11.54 -2.90
CA HIS A 267 12.78 -12.89 -2.58
C HIS A 267 13.23 -12.90 -1.12
N TYR A 268 12.72 -13.81 -0.32
CA TYR A 268 12.91 -13.76 1.13
C TYR A 268 14.38 -13.82 1.55
N GLU A 269 15.19 -14.70 0.98
CA GLU A 269 16.62 -14.78 1.30
C GLU A 269 17.39 -13.53 0.82
N ASP A 270 17.05 -12.95 -0.33
CA ASP A 270 17.64 -11.69 -0.79
C ASP A 270 17.28 -10.53 0.15
N PHE A 271 16.04 -10.54 0.68
CA PHE A 271 15.60 -9.59 1.70
C PHE A 271 16.45 -9.69 2.98
N LEU A 272 16.64 -10.90 3.51
CA LEU A 272 17.48 -11.13 4.70
C LEU A 272 18.93 -10.75 4.45
N ARG A 273 19.47 -11.13 3.30
CA ARG A 273 20.84 -10.80 2.87
C ARG A 273 21.04 -9.29 2.75
N ALA A 274 20.08 -8.56 2.17
CA ALA A 274 20.14 -7.11 2.06
C ALA A 274 20.15 -6.43 3.43
N ILE A 275 19.34 -6.90 4.39
CA ILE A 275 19.34 -6.38 5.78
C ILE A 275 20.73 -6.51 6.37
N GLN A 276 21.32 -7.70 6.31
CA GLN A 276 22.64 -7.96 6.87
C GLN A 276 23.75 -7.16 6.17
N THR A 277 23.74 -7.15 4.82
CA THR A 277 24.80 -6.53 4.02
C THR A 277 24.83 -5.02 4.17
N TYR A 278 23.67 -4.38 4.09
CA TYR A 278 23.56 -2.92 4.10
C TYR A 278 23.27 -2.35 5.48
N LYS A 279 23.21 -3.22 6.50
CA LYS A 279 22.89 -2.82 7.88
C LYS A 279 21.63 -1.97 7.94
N ILE A 280 20.55 -2.50 7.37
CA ILE A 280 19.25 -1.86 7.34
C ILE A 280 18.76 -1.62 8.76
N THR A 281 18.28 -0.43 9.04
CA THR A 281 17.84 -0.03 10.39
C THR A 281 16.32 0.00 10.55
N ASN A 282 15.61 0.29 9.46
CA ASN A 282 14.15 0.47 9.51
C ASN A 282 13.49 -0.26 8.33
N LEU A 283 12.38 -0.90 8.64
CA LEU A 283 11.57 -1.62 7.66
C LEU A 283 10.14 -1.09 7.62
N GLN A 284 9.61 -0.89 6.43
CA GLN A 284 8.18 -0.70 6.17
C GLN A 284 7.63 -2.00 5.61
N VAL A 285 6.76 -2.66 6.36
CA VAL A 285 6.31 -4.03 6.06
C VAL A 285 4.79 -4.17 6.04
N ALA A 286 4.34 -5.25 5.43
CA ALA A 286 3.01 -5.81 5.64
C ALA A 286 3.10 -7.07 6.53
N PRO A 287 2.03 -7.48 7.22
CA PRO A 287 2.04 -8.60 8.15
C PRO A 287 2.67 -9.91 7.64
N PRO A 288 2.54 -10.31 6.36
CA PRO A 288 3.19 -11.53 5.86
C PRO A 288 4.71 -11.57 6.06
N ILE A 289 5.37 -10.40 6.05
CA ILE A 289 6.82 -10.32 6.31
C ILE A 289 7.13 -10.73 7.76
N LEU A 290 6.32 -10.26 8.71
CA LEU A 290 6.47 -10.62 10.13
C LEU A 290 6.19 -12.11 10.36
N VAL A 291 5.19 -12.67 9.67
CA VAL A 291 4.93 -14.12 9.70
C VAL A 291 6.14 -14.89 9.18
N MET A 292 6.74 -14.48 8.06
CA MET A 292 7.95 -15.13 7.52
C MET A 292 9.14 -15.00 8.47
N LEU A 293 9.41 -13.81 9.02
CA LEU A 293 10.47 -13.59 10.01
C LEU A 293 10.32 -14.48 11.24
N ASN A 294 9.07 -14.73 11.66
CA ASN A 294 8.78 -15.54 12.83
C ASN A 294 8.94 -17.04 12.58
N LYS A 295 8.43 -17.51 11.43
CA LYS A 295 8.21 -18.94 11.19
C LYS A 295 9.23 -19.60 10.27
N ARG A 296 9.92 -18.85 9.41
CA ARG A 296 10.84 -19.44 8.45
C ARG A 296 12.24 -19.67 9.05
N PRO A 297 12.77 -20.90 9.01
CA PRO A 297 14.06 -21.24 9.62
C PRO A 297 15.25 -20.51 8.94
N GLU A 298 15.13 -20.13 7.67
CA GLU A 298 16.16 -19.39 6.95
C GLU A 298 16.50 -18.06 7.63
N THR A 299 15.56 -17.49 8.39
CA THR A 299 15.74 -16.24 9.13
C THR A 299 16.94 -16.32 10.10
N ASP A 300 17.11 -17.47 10.75
CA ASP A 300 18.12 -17.67 11.79
C ASP A 300 19.55 -17.71 11.22
N ASN A 301 19.72 -17.79 9.89
CA ASN A 301 20.99 -17.77 9.19
C ASN A 301 21.54 -16.35 8.92
N TYR A 302 20.80 -15.30 9.26
CA TYR A 302 21.15 -13.91 8.93
C TYR A 302 21.18 -13.01 10.17
N ASP A 303 22.13 -12.06 10.19
CA ASP A 303 22.21 -11.03 11.22
C ASP A 303 21.22 -9.88 10.93
N LEU A 304 20.16 -9.81 11.73
CA LEU A 304 19.14 -8.75 11.66
C LEU A 304 19.32 -7.70 12.77
N SER A 305 20.38 -7.73 13.55
CA SER A 305 20.59 -6.87 14.73
C SER A 305 20.66 -5.38 14.40
N SER A 306 20.89 -5.02 13.14
CA SER A 306 20.85 -3.63 12.69
C SER A 306 19.43 -3.05 12.62
N VAL A 307 18.40 -3.90 12.51
CA VAL A 307 17.01 -3.44 12.47
C VAL A 307 16.56 -3.03 13.87
N THR A 308 16.17 -1.78 14.00
CA THR A 308 15.71 -1.22 15.29
C THR A 308 14.23 -0.85 15.29
N ASP A 309 13.65 -0.59 14.13
CA ASP A 309 12.31 -0.01 14.02
C ASP A 309 11.59 -0.61 12.80
N VAL A 310 10.40 -1.13 13.02
CA VAL A 310 9.55 -1.71 11.98
C VAL A 310 8.18 -1.05 12.02
N LEU A 311 7.75 -0.47 10.90
CA LEU A 311 6.40 0.01 10.70
C LEU A 311 5.60 -1.03 9.93
N CYS A 312 4.59 -1.61 10.55
CA CYS A 312 3.67 -2.55 9.92
C CYS A 312 2.34 -1.90 9.57
N GLY A 313 1.91 -2.07 8.33
CA GLY A 313 0.64 -1.52 7.82
C GLY A 313 0.06 -2.35 6.68
N ALA A 314 -0.91 -1.79 5.98
CA ALA A 314 -1.59 -2.35 4.81
C ALA A 314 -2.58 -3.49 5.08
N ALA A 315 -2.46 -4.24 6.17
CA ALA A 315 -3.37 -5.31 6.57
C ALA A 315 -3.39 -5.45 8.11
N PRO A 316 -4.40 -6.10 8.69
CA PRO A 316 -4.45 -6.35 10.14
C PRO A 316 -3.27 -7.19 10.63
N LEU A 317 -2.74 -6.83 11.80
CA LEU A 317 -1.69 -7.56 12.52
C LEU A 317 -2.16 -7.74 13.97
N SER A 318 -2.11 -8.98 14.49
CA SER A 318 -2.41 -9.21 15.90
C SER A 318 -1.30 -8.71 16.81
N GLY A 319 -1.69 -8.29 18.04
CA GLY A 319 -0.74 -7.90 19.07
C GLY A 319 0.20 -9.05 19.47
N GLU A 320 -0.30 -10.29 19.46
CA GLU A 320 0.46 -11.49 19.79
C GLU A 320 1.61 -11.69 18.81
N LEU A 321 1.34 -11.71 17.50
CA LEU A 321 2.38 -11.86 16.46
C LEU A 321 3.36 -10.67 16.48
N GLN A 322 2.85 -9.44 16.66
CA GLN A 322 3.69 -8.25 16.83
C GLN A 322 4.71 -8.46 17.95
N ASN A 323 4.23 -8.87 19.14
CA ASN A 323 5.05 -9.02 20.34
C ASN A 323 6.00 -10.20 20.24
N GLU A 324 5.58 -11.31 19.63
CA GLU A 324 6.41 -12.47 19.41
C GLU A 324 7.64 -12.14 18.54
N VAL A 325 7.43 -11.45 17.41
CA VAL A 325 8.53 -11.01 16.53
C VAL A 325 9.40 -9.94 17.19
N ALA A 326 8.78 -8.96 17.86
CA ALA A 326 9.50 -7.91 18.56
C ALA A 326 10.45 -8.46 19.62
N ASN A 327 10.00 -9.46 20.39
CA ASN A 327 10.80 -10.10 21.42
C ASN A 327 11.88 -11.03 20.81
N LYS A 328 11.55 -11.81 19.77
CA LYS A 328 12.49 -12.72 19.10
C LYS A 328 13.73 -11.98 18.59
N PHE A 329 13.55 -10.81 17.98
CA PHE A 329 14.64 -10.06 17.34
C PHE A 329 15.07 -8.81 18.09
N ASN A 330 14.51 -8.56 19.28
CA ASN A 330 14.79 -7.38 20.11
C ASN A 330 14.64 -6.05 19.31
N LEU A 331 13.52 -5.90 18.61
CA LEU A 331 13.24 -4.74 17.80
C LEU A 331 11.88 -4.12 18.15
N GLN A 332 11.66 -2.86 17.75
CA GLN A 332 10.38 -2.19 17.95
C GLN A 332 9.51 -2.37 16.70
N ILE A 333 8.30 -2.91 16.89
CA ILE A 333 7.28 -3.00 15.86
C ILE A 333 6.14 -2.05 16.22
N ASN A 334 5.88 -1.09 15.36
CA ASN A 334 4.75 -0.18 15.45
C ASN A 334 3.76 -0.47 14.33
N GLN A 335 2.47 -0.39 14.64
CA GLN A 335 1.44 -0.45 13.63
C GLN A 335 1.01 0.95 13.18
N GLY A 336 0.49 1.03 11.97
CA GLY A 336 -0.17 2.22 11.44
C GLY A 336 -1.36 1.83 10.58
N TRP A 337 -2.35 2.72 10.51
CA TRP A 337 -3.49 2.55 9.65
C TRP A 337 -3.56 3.66 8.61
N GLY A 338 -3.98 3.26 7.42
CA GLY A 338 -4.26 4.15 6.32
C GLY A 338 -4.78 3.43 5.09
N MET A 339 -5.15 4.19 4.11
CA MET A 339 -5.68 3.71 2.84
C MET A 339 -5.26 4.63 1.70
N THR A 340 -5.47 4.20 0.47
CA THR A 340 -5.13 5.00 -0.71
C THR A 340 -5.82 6.36 -0.69
N GLU A 341 -7.04 6.41 -0.17
CA GLU A 341 -7.89 7.59 -0.05
C GLU A 341 -7.41 8.59 1.03
N THR A 342 -6.49 8.18 1.92
CA THR A 342 -5.76 9.07 2.86
C THR A 342 -4.30 9.29 2.45
N VAL A 343 -4.00 9.23 1.16
CA VAL A 343 -2.66 9.19 0.57
C VAL A 343 -1.92 7.92 1.00
N CYS A 344 -1.70 7.74 2.30
CA CYS A 344 -1.08 6.55 2.90
C CYS A 344 -1.58 6.35 4.32
N GLY A 345 -1.36 7.28 5.25
CA GLY A 345 -1.62 7.11 6.66
C GLY A 345 -2.57 8.12 7.27
N ALA A 346 -3.28 7.73 8.33
CA ALA A 346 -4.05 8.63 9.19
C ALA A 346 -3.88 8.30 10.69
N HIS A 347 -3.35 7.11 11.02
CA HIS A 347 -2.98 6.71 12.38
C HIS A 347 -1.59 6.09 12.37
N ASN A 348 -0.84 6.32 13.45
CA ASN A 348 0.43 5.66 13.71
C ASN A 348 0.72 5.65 15.22
N VAL A 349 1.45 4.65 15.66
CA VAL A 349 2.07 4.71 17.00
C VAL A 349 3.13 5.81 16.97
N PRO A 350 3.08 6.79 17.91
CA PRO A 350 4.06 7.88 17.95
C PRO A 350 5.49 7.36 18.06
N GLY A 351 6.38 7.86 17.22
CA GLY A 351 7.78 7.45 17.20
C GLY A 351 8.46 7.67 18.54
N GLY A 352 9.20 6.67 19.01
CA GLY A 352 9.79 6.65 20.35
C GLY A 352 8.85 6.12 21.45
N SER A 353 7.55 5.92 21.16
CA SER A 353 6.62 5.19 22.03
C SER A 353 6.67 3.69 21.74
N LYS A 354 6.43 2.88 22.77
CA LYS A 354 6.24 1.44 22.63
C LYS A 354 4.75 1.13 22.78
N ASP A 355 4.21 0.37 21.84
CA ASP A 355 2.88 -0.22 21.93
C ASP A 355 2.96 -1.73 21.74
N ASP A 356 2.41 -2.48 22.69
CA ASP A 356 2.30 -3.94 22.68
C ASP A 356 0.85 -4.43 22.66
N SER A 357 -0.09 -3.49 22.55
CA SER A 357 -1.53 -3.77 22.57
C SER A 357 -2.11 -4.16 21.21
N GLY A 358 -1.34 -4.03 20.14
CA GLY A 358 -1.81 -4.24 18.75
C GLY A 358 -2.63 -3.07 18.21
N SER A 359 -2.53 -1.87 18.82
CA SER A 359 -3.19 -0.68 18.30
C SER A 359 -2.53 -0.19 17.00
N VAL A 360 -3.29 0.52 16.18
CA VAL A 360 -2.75 1.25 15.03
C VAL A 360 -2.27 2.66 15.41
N GLY A 361 -2.20 2.94 16.72
CA GLY A 361 -1.73 4.19 17.27
C GLY A 361 -2.80 5.27 17.39
N GLN A 362 -2.37 6.51 17.30
CA GLN A 362 -3.16 7.71 17.49
C GLN A 362 -3.38 8.45 16.17
N LEU A 363 -4.46 9.23 16.15
CA LEU A 363 -4.88 10.02 14.97
C LEU A 363 -3.84 11.12 14.66
N PHE A 364 -3.49 11.24 13.40
CA PHE A 364 -2.53 12.23 12.89
C PHE A 364 -2.94 13.68 13.22
N PRO A 365 -1.98 14.60 13.37
CA PRO A 365 -2.27 16.04 13.49
C PRO A 365 -3.20 16.54 12.37
N ASN A 366 -4.01 17.55 12.64
CA ASN A 366 -4.97 18.13 11.69
C ASN A 366 -6.08 17.16 11.23
N CYS A 367 -6.27 16.03 11.91
CA CYS A 367 -7.30 15.06 11.58
C CYS A 367 -8.40 15.01 12.67
N GLU A 368 -9.58 14.67 12.20
CA GLU A 368 -10.74 14.31 13.02
C GLU A 368 -11.22 12.91 12.62
N CYS A 369 -11.76 12.17 13.58
CA CYS A 369 -12.33 10.85 13.39
C CYS A 369 -13.68 10.75 14.09
N LYS A 370 -14.63 10.02 13.51
CA LYS A 370 -15.86 9.59 14.18
C LYS A 370 -16.12 8.12 13.90
N LEU A 371 -16.72 7.44 14.86
CA LEU A 371 -17.12 6.04 14.75
C LEU A 371 -18.65 5.98 14.79
N LEU A 372 -19.26 5.39 13.77
CA LEU A 372 -20.72 5.33 13.62
C LEU A 372 -21.22 3.89 13.63
N ASP A 373 -22.38 3.68 14.27
CA ASP A 373 -23.14 2.43 14.20
C ASP A 373 -23.83 2.26 12.83
N ASP A 374 -24.66 1.21 12.68
CA ASP A 374 -25.39 0.95 11.44
C ASP A 374 -26.54 1.94 11.19
N ASP A 375 -27.01 2.63 12.24
CA ASP A 375 -28.05 3.66 12.18
C ASP A 375 -27.47 5.07 11.94
N GLY A 376 -26.13 5.19 11.92
CA GLY A 376 -25.43 6.46 11.70
C GLY A 376 -25.21 7.29 12.97
N ASN A 377 -25.46 6.73 14.15
CA ASN A 377 -25.19 7.40 15.42
C ASN A 377 -23.73 7.21 15.85
N GLU A 378 -23.18 8.20 16.53
CA GLU A 378 -21.83 8.07 17.11
C GLU A 378 -21.84 7.04 18.26
N VAL A 379 -20.89 6.07 18.21
CA VAL A 379 -20.74 5.07 19.27
C VAL A 379 -19.93 5.61 20.47
N ALA A 380 -20.12 5.02 21.63
CA ALA A 380 -19.34 5.36 22.81
C ALA A 380 -17.87 4.90 22.69
N ALA A 381 -16.97 5.52 23.46
CA ALA A 381 -15.58 5.08 23.54
C ALA A 381 -15.52 3.63 24.06
N GLY A 382 -14.81 2.77 23.36
CA GLY A 382 -14.71 1.33 23.64
C GLY A 382 -15.66 0.45 22.85
N GLU A 383 -16.66 1.03 22.19
CA GLU A 383 -17.57 0.32 21.32
C GLU A 383 -17.09 0.35 19.86
N PRO A 384 -17.34 -0.71 19.07
CA PRO A 384 -16.98 -0.75 17.65
C PRO A 384 -17.91 0.11 16.81
N GLY A 385 -17.35 0.87 15.86
CA GLY A 385 -18.11 1.66 14.90
C GLY A 385 -17.37 1.79 13.56
N GLU A 386 -18.12 2.02 12.48
CA GLU A 386 -17.54 2.31 11.17
C GLU A 386 -16.80 3.65 11.23
N MET A 387 -15.53 3.64 10.84
CA MET A 387 -14.64 4.78 10.97
C MET A 387 -14.80 5.77 9.81
N TYR A 388 -14.95 7.04 10.15
CA TYR A 388 -14.94 8.17 9.22
C TYR A 388 -13.78 9.09 9.58
N ILE A 389 -13.03 9.54 8.58
CA ILE A 389 -11.85 10.39 8.74
C ILE A 389 -12.03 11.69 7.98
N LYS A 390 -11.61 12.79 8.61
CA LYS A 390 -11.48 14.10 7.98
C LYS A 390 -10.09 14.64 8.25
N GLY A 391 -9.43 15.16 7.22
CA GLY A 391 -8.06 15.70 7.35
C GLY A 391 -7.49 16.18 6.01
N PRO A 392 -6.38 16.92 6.04
CA PRO A 392 -5.77 17.51 4.85
C PRO A 392 -5.21 16.49 3.86
N GLN A 393 -4.93 15.27 4.30
CA GLN A 393 -4.46 14.17 3.47
C GLN A 393 -5.59 13.38 2.78
N VAL A 394 -6.86 13.66 3.10
CA VAL A 394 -8.00 12.97 2.47
C VAL A 394 -8.05 13.37 0.99
N CYS A 395 -8.20 12.39 0.11
CA CYS A 395 -8.20 12.54 -1.34
C CYS A 395 -9.32 13.47 -1.86
N MET A 396 -9.20 13.87 -3.10
CA MET A 396 -10.22 14.70 -3.77
C MET A 396 -11.47 13.90 -4.22
N GLY A 397 -11.41 12.56 -4.13
CA GLY A 397 -12.45 11.64 -4.58
C GLY A 397 -11.92 10.63 -5.60
N TYR A 398 -12.86 9.96 -6.28
CA TYR A 398 -12.53 8.99 -7.31
C TYR A 398 -12.60 9.61 -8.71
N TRP A 399 -11.52 9.44 -9.45
CA TRP A 399 -11.36 9.98 -10.80
C TRP A 399 -12.52 9.57 -11.72
N LYS A 400 -13.21 10.58 -12.28
CA LYS A 400 -14.36 10.41 -13.18
C LYS A 400 -15.46 9.47 -12.66
N ASN A 401 -15.58 9.35 -11.34
CA ASN A 401 -16.61 8.53 -10.71
C ASN A 401 -17.31 9.32 -9.58
N GLN A 402 -18.21 10.21 -9.98
CA GLN A 402 -18.96 11.06 -9.05
C GLN A 402 -19.83 10.24 -8.09
N GLN A 403 -20.39 9.13 -8.56
CA GLN A 403 -21.24 8.27 -7.71
C GLN A 403 -20.40 7.69 -6.57
N ALA A 404 -19.28 7.05 -6.87
CA ALA A 404 -18.39 6.51 -5.85
C ALA A 404 -17.81 7.61 -4.92
N THR A 405 -17.56 8.80 -5.47
CA THR A 405 -17.10 9.94 -4.66
C THR A 405 -18.16 10.36 -3.65
N LYS A 406 -19.43 10.52 -4.06
CA LYS A 406 -20.53 10.87 -3.16
C LYS A 406 -20.84 9.81 -2.10
N GLU A 407 -20.61 8.54 -2.43
CA GLU A 407 -20.78 7.42 -1.48
C GLU A 407 -19.67 7.38 -0.42
N ALA A 408 -18.45 7.82 -0.78
CA ALA A 408 -17.28 7.75 0.10
C ALA A 408 -16.97 9.07 0.82
N LEU A 409 -17.22 10.21 0.16
CA LEU A 409 -16.90 11.55 0.69
C LEU A 409 -18.18 12.36 0.89
N SER A 410 -18.42 12.77 2.13
CA SER A 410 -19.51 13.71 2.44
C SER A 410 -19.16 15.14 1.99
N PRO A 411 -20.15 16.01 1.76
CA PRO A 411 -19.93 17.40 1.35
C PRO A 411 -19.08 18.22 2.34
N ASP A 412 -19.10 17.87 3.63
CA ASP A 412 -18.33 18.51 4.70
C ASP A 412 -16.94 17.86 4.92
N GLY A 413 -16.51 16.95 4.02
CA GLY A 413 -15.15 16.44 3.93
C GLY A 413 -14.85 15.17 4.76
N TRP A 414 -15.88 14.44 5.22
CA TRP A 414 -15.69 13.15 5.88
C TRP A 414 -15.55 12.03 4.86
N LEU A 415 -14.46 11.27 4.98
CA LEU A 415 -14.22 10.04 4.23
C LEU A 415 -14.77 8.85 5.01
N ARG A 416 -15.71 8.14 4.41
CA ARG A 416 -16.19 6.84 4.87
C ARG A 416 -15.15 5.77 4.52
N THR A 417 -14.49 5.18 5.52
CA THR A 417 -13.39 4.24 5.29
C THR A 417 -13.86 2.82 4.96
N GLY A 418 -15.02 2.44 5.47
CA GLY A 418 -15.51 1.07 5.41
C GLY A 418 -14.80 0.13 6.40
N ASP A 419 -13.89 0.63 7.23
CA ASP A 419 -13.22 -0.11 8.29
C ASP A 419 -13.94 0.15 9.62
N VAL A 420 -14.09 -0.89 10.43
CA VAL A 420 -14.65 -0.82 11.79
C VAL A 420 -13.50 -0.71 12.78
N ALA A 421 -13.58 0.26 13.67
CA ALA A 421 -12.56 0.51 14.68
C ALA A 421 -13.15 0.66 16.08
N ILE A 422 -12.30 0.53 17.09
CA ILE A 422 -12.57 0.83 18.50
C ILE A 422 -11.57 1.92 18.92
N VAL A 423 -12.00 2.87 19.74
CA VAL A 423 -11.13 3.88 20.34
C VAL A 423 -11.18 3.80 21.86
N LYS A 424 -10.00 3.77 22.51
CA LYS A 424 -9.85 3.83 23.97
C LYS A 424 -8.70 4.78 24.29
N ASN A 425 -8.95 5.79 25.11
CA ASN A 425 -7.93 6.77 25.55
C ASN A 425 -7.15 7.41 24.39
N GLY A 426 -7.80 7.65 23.24
CA GLY A 426 -7.19 8.22 22.04
C GLY A 426 -6.35 7.26 21.19
N TRP A 427 -6.28 5.98 21.56
CA TRP A 427 -5.66 4.91 20.77
C TRP A 427 -6.72 4.13 20.00
N PHE A 428 -6.38 3.69 18.78
CA PHE A 428 -7.31 3.04 17.87
C PHE A 428 -6.91 1.60 17.58
N TRP A 429 -7.90 0.71 17.51
CA TRP A 429 -7.74 -0.69 17.08
C TRP A 429 -8.68 -0.93 15.90
N ILE A 430 -8.15 -1.49 14.83
CA ILE A 430 -8.97 -1.91 13.68
C ILE A 430 -9.54 -3.28 13.99
N VAL A 431 -10.86 -3.40 13.94
CA VAL A 431 -11.57 -4.66 14.14
C VAL A 431 -11.54 -5.48 12.85
N ASP A 432 -12.09 -4.94 11.77
CA ASP A 432 -12.07 -5.49 10.41
C ASP A 432 -12.76 -4.52 9.44
N ARG A 433 -12.88 -4.92 8.18
CA ARG A 433 -13.72 -4.22 7.22
C ARG A 433 -15.19 -4.56 7.42
N LYS A 434 -16.06 -3.55 7.45
CA LYS A 434 -17.51 -3.71 7.67
C LYS A 434 -18.15 -4.80 6.78
N LYS A 435 -17.75 -4.86 5.52
CA LYS A 435 -18.25 -5.82 4.52
C LYS A 435 -17.56 -7.18 4.53
N GLU A 436 -16.48 -7.34 5.29
CA GLU A 436 -15.79 -8.62 5.50
C GLU A 436 -16.29 -9.32 6.77
N LEU A 437 -16.94 -8.58 7.68
CA LEU A 437 -17.52 -9.14 8.90
C LEU A 437 -18.55 -10.21 8.57
N ILE A 438 -18.39 -11.38 9.18
CA ILE A 438 -19.26 -12.55 9.02
C ILE A 438 -20.41 -12.40 10.00
N LYS A 439 -21.65 -12.52 9.52
CA LYS A 439 -22.86 -12.35 10.34
C LYS A 439 -23.36 -13.71 10.84
N VAL A 440 -22.91 -14.13 12.02
CA VAL A 440 -23.32 -15.39 12.64
C VAL A 440 -24.47 -15.14 13.62
N ASN A 441 -25.68 -15.55 13.29
CA ASN A 441 -26.89 -15.37 14.14
C ASN A 441 -27.04 -13.91 14.65
N GLY A 442 -26.82 -12.93 13.78
CA GLY A 442 -26.90 -11.52 14.13
C GLY A 442 -25.67 -10.94 14.83
N LEU A 443 -24.69 -11.78 15.22
CA LEU A 443 -23.42 -11.35 15.80
C LEU A 443 -22.37 -11.17 14.71
N GLN A 444 -21.53 -10.14 14.83
CA GLN A 444 -20.45 -9.88 13.90
C GLN A 444 -19.17 -10.62 14.31
N VAL A 445 -18.59 -11.36 13.38
CA VAL A 445 -17.31 -12.07 13.56
C VAL A 445 -16.30 -11.48 12.59
N ALA A 446 -15.19 -10.98 13.11
CA ALA A 446 -14.09 -10.43 12.32
C ALA A 446 -13.22 -11.57 11.77
N PRO A 447 -13.09 -11.76 10.46
CA PRO A 447 -12.15 -12.70 9.87
C PRO A 447 -10.72 -12.53 10.38
N ALA A 448 -10.26 -11.28 10.53
CA ALA A 448 -8.90 -10.97 10.99
C ALA A 448 -8.61 -11.52 12.39
N GLU A 449 -9.59 -11.53 13.30
CA GLU A 449 -9.45 -12.13 14.64
C GLU A 449 -9.19 -13.65 14.53
N LEU A 450 -9.96 -14.34 13.70
CA LEU A 450 -9.80 -15.78 13.50
C LEU A 450 -8.51 -16.13 12.75
N GLU A 451 -8.11 -15.31 11.79
CA GLU A 451 -6.83 -15.45 11.09
C GLU A 451 -5.65 -15.29 12.06
N ALA A 452 -5.73 -14.35 12.99
CA ALA A 452 -4.74 -14.17 14.05
C ALA A 452 -4.62 -15.43 14.92
N VAL A 453 -5.74 -15.94 15.44
CA VAL A 453 -5.78 -17.16 16.24
C VAL A 453 -5.21 -18.37 15.47
N LEU A 454 -5.54 -18.50 14.19
CA LEU A 454 -5.02 -19.58 13.34
C LEU A 454 -3.50 -19.47 13.17
N LEU A 455 -2.98 -18.27 13.00
CA LEU A 455 -1.54 -18.03 12.82
C LEU A 455 -0.71 -18.28 14.10
N GLU A 456 -1.31 -18.29 15.29
CA GLU A 456 -0.65 -18.74 16.52
C GLU A 456 -0.33 -20.24 16.49
N TYR A 457 -1.09 -21.05 15.74
CA TYR A 457 -0.86 -22.48 15.67
C TYR A 457 0.37 -22.80 14.82
N LYS A 458 1.41 -23.35 15.46
CA LYS A 458 2.74 -23.57 14.84
C LYS A 458 2.73 -24.37 13.54
N LYS A 459 1.71 -25.19 13.32
CA LYS A 459 1.56 -26.04 12.13
C LYS A 459 0.96 -25.29 10.93
N ILE A 460 0.46 -24.07 11.12
CA ILE A 460 -0.11 -23.23 10.07
C ILE A 460 0.96 -22.23 9.59
N ALA A 461 1.26 -22.27 8.29
CA ALA A 461 2.14 -21.31 7.65
C ALA A 461 1.39 -20.02 7.27
N ASP A 462 0.13 -20.16 6.81
CA ASP A 462 -0.72 -19.03 6.42
C ASP A 462 -2.21 -19.41 6.53
N ALA A 463 -3.08 -18.41 6.75
CA ALA A 463 -4.51 -18.61 6.91
C ALA A 463 -5.33 -17.44 6.39
N ALA A 464 -6.52 -17.74 5.88
CA ALA A 464 -7.54 -16.75 5.57
C ALA A 464 -8.91 -17.27 5.97
N VAL A 465 -9.79 -16.37 6.45
CA VAL A 465 -11.15 -16.69 6.88
C VAL A 465 -12.14 -15.86 6.08
N VAL A 466 -13.23 -16.49 5.64
CA VAL A 466 -14.38 -15.83 5.00
C VAL A 466 -15.68 -16.46 5.48
N GLY A 467 -16.79 -15.74 5.27
CA GLY A 467 -18.12 -16.32 5.46
C GLY A 467 -18.44 -17.35 4.40
N ILE A 468 -19.06 -18.45 4.83
CA ILE A 468 -19.74 -19.42 3.97
C ILE A 468 -21.22 -19.48 4.35
N THR A 469 -22.11 -19.42 3.36
CA THR A 469 -23.54 -19.52 3.59
C THR A 469 -24.00 -20.97 3.43
N ILE A 470 -24.52 -21.56 4.50
CA ILE A 470 -25.03 -22.94 4.55
C ILE A 470 -26.46 -22.85 5.10
N ASN A 471 -27.43 -23.38 4.35
CA ASN A 471 -28.86 -23.36 4.73
C ASN A 471 -29.42 -21.97 5.11
N GLY A 472 -28.93 -20.91 4.41
CA GLY A 472 -29.37 -19.55 4.64
C GLY A 472 -28.65 -18.81 5.78
N GLU A 473 -27.77 -19.47 6.52
CA GLU A 473 -26.99 -18.89 7.62
C GLU A 473 -25.51 -18.74 7.24
N GLU A 474 -24.87 -17.67 7.69
CA GLU A 474 -23.46 -17.39 7.41
C GLU A 474 -22.59 -17.89 8.57
N TRP A 475 -21.50 -18.62 8.23
CA TRP A 475 -20.57 -19.23 9.17
C TRP A 475 -19.11 -18.97 8.80
N PRO A 476 -18.19 -18.86 9.78
CA PRO A 476 -16.77 -18.75 9.50
C PRO A 476 -16.21 -20.04 8.88
N ARG A 477 -15.50 -19.88 7.73
CA ARG A 477 -14.75 -20.93 7.04
C ARG A 477 -13.30 -20.51 6.85
N ALA A 478 -12.37 -21.39 7.18
CA ALA A 478 -10.94 -21.15 7.05
C ALA A 478 -10.34 -21.85 5.83
N TYR A 479 -9.45 -21.15 5.12
CA TYR A 479 -8.54 -21.66 4.10
C TYR A 479 -7.13 -21.59 4.64
N ILE A 480 -6.44 -22.74 4.75
CA ILE A 480 -5.23 -22.88 5.53
C ILE A 480 -4.11 -23.47 4.68
N HIS A 481 -2.98 -22.80 4.65
CA HIS A 481 -1.72 -23.35 4.20
C HIS A 481 -0.94 -23.89 5.39
N LEU A 482 -0.66 -25.20 5.39
CA LEU A 482 0.11 -25.85 6.45
C LEU A 482 1.61 -25.68 6.20
N THR A 483 2.40 -25.69 7.28
CA THR A 483 3.85 -25.88 7.15
C THR A 483 4.16 -27.24 6.53
N ASP A 484 5.29 -27.39 5.84
CA ASP A 484 5.62 -28.64 5.17
C ASP A 484 5.72 -29.82 6.17
N ALA A 485 6.22 -29.57 7.37
CA ALA A 485 6.27 -30.58 8.44
C ALA A 485 4.90 -31.01 8.97
N ALA A 486 3.87 -30.22 8.76
CA ALA A 486 2.51 -30.47 9.25
C ALA A 486 1.61 -31.15 8.19
N LYS A 487 2.01 -31.14 6.92
CA LYS A 487 1.26 -31.80 5.83
C LYS A 487 1.12 -33.30 6.08
N GLY A 488 -0.08 -33.82 5.91
CA GLY A 488 -0.42 -35.23 6.15
C GLY A 488 -0.51 -35.66 7.61
N THR A 489 -0.16 -34.78 8.57
CA THR A 489 -0.24 -35.08 10.02
C THR A 489 -1.22 -34.21 10.78
N THR A 490 -1.76 -33.20 10.15
CA THR A 490 -2.73 -32.26 10.75
C THR A 490 -4.06 -32.37 10.00
N THR A 491 -5.14 -32.55 10.76
CA THR A 491 -6.49 -32.71 10.24
C THR A 491 -7.29 -31.42 10.38
N GLU A 492 -8.39 -31.27 9.61
CA GLU A 492 -9.34 -30.16 9.77
C GLU A 492 -9.90 -30.10 11.19
N THR A 493 -10.16 -31.28 11.79
CA THR A 493 -10.68 -31.41 13.18
C THR A 493 -9.67 -30.85 14.19
N ASP A 494 -8.37 -31.08 14.00
CA ASP A 494 -7.33 -30.50 14.89
C ASP A 494 -7.39 -28.99 14.90
N ILE A 495 -7.53 -28.37 13.71
CA ILE A 495 -7.63 -26.93 13.55
C ILE A 495 -8.92 -26.39 14.19
N GLN A 496 -10.06 -27.03 13.91
CA GLN A 496 -11.34 -26.64 14.51
C GLN A 496 -11.31 -26.72 16.04
N ASN A 497 -10.72 -27.78 16.60
CA ASN A 497 -10.58 -27.96 18.05
C ASN A 497 -9.64 -26.90 18.64
N TYR A 498 -8.54 -26.56 17.96
CA TYR A 498 -7.66 -25.50 18.39
C TYR A 498 -8.40 -24.15 18.45
N VAL A 499 -9.08 -23.76 17.37
CA VAL A 499 -9.84 -22.50 17.35
C VAL A 499 -10.96 -22.51 18.40
N LYS A 500 -11.68 -23.62 18.54
CA LYS A 500 -12.73 -23.80 19.55
C LYS A 500 -12.23 -23.54 20.98
N SER A 501 -10.99 -23.90 21.28
CA SER A 501 -10.38 -23.67 22.60
C SER A 501 -10.02 -22.21 22.88
N LYS A 502 -9.99 -21.37 21.84
CA LYS A 502 -9.51 -19.99 21.90
C LYS A 502 -10.61 -18.92 21.77
N VAL A 503 -11.76 -19.27 21.17
CA VAL A 503 -12.78 -18.30 20.80
C VAL A 503 -14.17 -18.64 21.33
N ALA A 504 -15.04 -17.64 21.42
CA ALA A 504 -16.44 -17.84 21.78
C ALA A 504 -17.17 -18.72 20.75
N LYS A 505 -18.24 -19.41 21.20
CA LYS A 505 -18.97 -20.40 20.40
C LYS A 505 -19.40 -19.89 19.01
N TYR A 506 -19.88 -18.66 18.91
CA TYR A 506 -20.35 -18.09 17.64
C TYR A 506 -19.22 -17.75 16.66
N LYS A 507 -17.97 -17.69 17.14
CA LYS A 507 -16.77 -17.45 16.32
C LYS A 507 -16.10 -18.73 15.82
N GLN A 508 -16.59 -19.91 16.21
CA GLN A 508 -16.00 -21.19 15.82
C GLN A 508 -16.12 -21.42 14.32
N LEU A 509 -15.19 -22.20 13.76
CA LEU A 509 -15.15 -22.54 12.33
C LEU A 509 -16.22 -23.55 11.95
N VAL A 510 -17.50 -23.19 12.13
CA VAL A 510 -18.65 -24.05 11.81
C VAL A 510 -18.73 -24.30 10.30
N GLY A 511 -18.34 -23.33 9.49
CA GLY A 511 -18.23 -23.47 8.04
C GLY A 511 -17.10 -24.39 7.58
N GLY A 512 -16.32 -24.95 8.52
CA GLY A 512 -15.25 -25.92 8.23
C GLY A 512 -13.90 -25.30 7.90
N VAL A 513 -12.97 -26.19 7.57
CA VAL A 513 -11.59 -25.87 7.18
C VAL A 513 -11.32 -26.46 5.80
N SER A 514 -10.52 -25.81 4.99
CA SER A 514 -9.99 -26.33 3.73
C SER A 514 -8.48 -26.10 3.66
N PHE A 515 -7.72 -27.13 3.37
CA PHE A 515 -6.29 -26.99 3.14
C PHE A 515 -6.04 -26.53 1.69
N VAL A 516 -5.14 -25.57 1.55
CA VAL A 516 -4.74 -24.98 0.27
C VAL A 516 -3.23 -24.96 0.14
N ASP A 517 -2.74 -24.99 -1.10
CA ASP A 517 -1.29 -24.89 -1.36
C ASP A 517 -0.77 -23.49 -1.06
N GLU A 518 -1.60 -22.45 -1.23
CA GLU A 518 -1.26 -21.06 -0.95
C GLU A 518 -2.53 -20.23 -0.66
N VAL A 519 -2.44 -19.32 0.30
CA VAL A 519 -3.48 -18.31 0.54
C VAL A 519 -3.30 -17.18 -0.48
N PRO A 520 -4.30 -16.89 -1.33
CA PRO A 520 -4.16 -15.89 -2.38
C PRO A 520 -3.99 -14.49 -1.79
N LYS A 521 -2.88 -13.83 -2.15
CA LYS A 521 -2.52 -12.47 -1.70
C LYS A 521 -2.09 -11.58 -2.85
N LEU A 522 -2.34 -10.29 -2.70
CA LEU A 522 -1.72 -9.27 -3.55
C LEU A 522 -0.24 -9.08 -3.17
N PRO A 523 0.60 -8.52 -4.05
CA PRO A 523 1.99 -8.18 -3.72
C PRO A 523 2.13 -7.23 -2.52
N SER A 524 1.08 -6.49 -2.19
CA SER A 524 0.98 -5.67 -0.99
C SER A 524 0.75 -6.46 0.31
N GLY A 525 0.64 -7.79 0.25
CA GLY A 525 0.33 -8.66 1.38
C GLY A 525 -1.16 -8.79 1.72
N LYS A 526 -2.04 -8.08 1.03
CA LYS A 526 -3.51 -8.16 1.28
C LYS A 526 -4.09 -9.46 0.74
N ILE A 527 -4.90 -10.15 1.55
CA ILE A 527 -5.65 -11.34 1.15
C ILE A 527 -6.65 -10.99 0.05
N VAL A 528 -6.69 -11.79 -1.03
CA VAL A 528 -7.65 -11.65 -2.13
C VAL A 528 -8.99 -12.31 -1.73
N ARG A 529 -9.73 -11.68 -0.79
CA ARG A 529 -10.97 -12.25 -0.23
C ARG A 529 -12.06 -12.49 -1.27
N LYS A 530 -12.05 -11.75 -2.39
CA LYS A 530 -12.98 -12.00 -3.50
C LYS A 530 -12.86 -13.42 -4.02
N LEU A 531 -11.63 -13.89 -4.27
CA LEU A 531 -11.38 -15.25 -4.73
C LEU A 531 -11.79 -16.30 -3.68
N LEU A 532 -11.47 -16.05 -2.40
CA LEU A 532 -11.86 -16.93 -1.31
C LEU A 532 -13.38 -17.03 -1.15
N ARG A 533 -14.12 -15.94 -1.37
CA ARG A 533 -15.59 -15.96 -1.39
C ARG A 533 -16.15 -16.74 -2.59
N GLU A 534 -15.48 -16.74 -3.72
CA GLU A 534 -15.85 -17.60 -4.86
C GLU A 534 -15.61 -19.08 -4.51
N TRP A 535 -14.50 -19.40 -3.82
CA TRP A 535 -14.25 -20.75 -3.31
C TRP A 535 -15.31 -21.17 -2.29
N SER A 536 -15.64 -20.30 -1.31
CA SER A 536 -16.63 -20.62 -0.28
C SER A 536 -18.02 -20.89 -0.86
N LYS A 537 -18.43 -20.17 -1.91
CA LYS A 537 -19.68 -20.44 -2.64
C LYS A 537 -19.68 -21.83 -3.29
N ARG A 538 -18.57 -22.20 -3.94
CA ARG A 538 -18.41 -23.54 -4.54
C ARG A 538 -18.44 -24.62 -3.46
N ASP A 539 -17.73 -24.40 -2.35
CA ASP A 539 -17.69 -25.34 -1.23
C ASP A 539 -19.07 -25.51 -0.58
N ALA A 540 -19.86 -24.42 -0.44
CA ALA A 540 -21.23 -24.48 0.07
C ALA A 540 -22.12 -25.41 -0.79
N LEU A 541 -22.02 -25.32 -2.12
CA LEU A 541 -22.74 -26.18 -3.05
C LEU A 541 -22.36 -27.67 -2.88
N MET A 542 -21.08 -27.95 -2.63
CA MET A 542 -20.62 -29.32 -2.38
C MET A 542 -21.11 -29.85 -1.03
N MET A 543 -21.13 -29.02 0.01
CA MET A 543 -21.56 -29.38 1.36
C MET A 543 -23.08 -29.61 1.46
N THR A 544 -23.88 -28.85 0.70
CA THR A 544 -25.35 -28.96 0.69
C THR A 544 -25.88 -30.00 -0.29
N GLY A 545 -25.02 -30.63 -1.09
CA GLY A 545 -25.43 -31.63 -2.08
C GLY A 545 -26.18 -31.06 -3.30
N GLU A 546 -26.21 -29.76 -3.47
CA GLU A 546 -26.78 -29.09 -4.66
C GLU A 546 -25.84 -29.25 -5.88
N ASN A 547 -26.32 -29.96 -6.89
CA ASN A 547 -25.56 -30.22 -8.12
C ASN A 547 -25.22 -28.93 -8.85
N LEU A 548 -23.93 -28.70 -9.11
CA LEU A 548 -23.38 -27.60 -9.91
C LEU A 548 -23.97 -27.46 -11.34
N ARG A 549 -24.66 -28.51 -11.85
CA ARG A 549 -25.22 -28.55 -13.21
C ARG A 549 -26.53 -27.77 -13.41
N ALA A 550 -27.14 -27.28 -12.34
CA ALA A 550 -28.45 -26.63 -12.42
C ALA A 550 -28.37 -25.07 -12.45
N LYS A 551 -27.18 -24.46 -12.31
CA LYS A 551 -27.01 -22.98 -12.20
C LYS A 551 -25.90 -22.40 -13.08
N LEU A 552 -25.41 -23.14 -14.08
CA LEU A 552 -24.67 -22.66 -15.23
C LEU A 552 -25.65 -22.64 -16.42
#